data_0501443239108f8c24b16af8ba2d62f3
#
_entry.id   0501443239108f8c24b16af8ba2d62f3
#
_cell.length_a   1.000
_cell.length_b   1.000
_cell.length_c   1.000
_cell.angle_alpha   90.00
_cell.angle_beta   90.00
_cell.angle_gamma   90.00
#
_symmetry.space_group_name_H-M   'P 1'
#
loop_
_entity.id
_entity.type
_entity.pdbx_description
1 polymer ?
#
loop_
_entity_poly.entity_id
_entity_poly.type
_entity_poly.pdbx_seq_one_letter_code
_entity_poly.pdbx_strand_id
1 'polypeptide(L)'
;MILNVVAILLSSITLGLLGFLIIKIRDKDIKETSSSEYLENKLDVVTKDINEIENQLQSVTAPINELNRFLGGNVSTGRLGEWSLESIVSEIMPEGNFNFQHIINPRTQDQVDCAVATADGLLIPIDSKFYAGLYGKYHEAKTQTDKSKILRQLKTAILNDADDIANKYILQNTTTDYGILYLASEKLNDLIGQIENLRQDCLSQKRILIQGPNTLAAFLDTVRMGHHYLKLNETAGLVAEVVRKIKDQFKQFDASTEKVLTKLDSSVKEVSNMQTRINVLGRELDKGAEKLDDV
;
A
#
# COMPACT_ATOMS: atom_id res chain seq x y z
N MET A 1 -38.27 44.86 -41.50
CA MET A 1 -38.82 44.22 -40.27
C MET A 1 -38.32 42.82 -40.06
N ILE A 2 -38.31 41.95 -41.07
CA ILE A 2 -37.85 40.54 -40.98
C ILE A 2 -36.36 40.42 -40.59
N LEU A 3 -35.50 41.26 -41.17
CA LEU A 3 -34.05 41.25 -40.89
C LEU A 3 -33.71 41.52 -39.42
N ASN A 4 -34.45 42.41 -38.76
CA ASN A 4 -34.25 42.74 -37.33
C ASN A 4 -34.71 41.55 -36.42
N VAL A 5 -35.75 40.80 -36.82
CA VAL A 5 -36.20 39.66 -36.04
C VAL A 5 -35.19 38.51 -36.12
N VAL A 6 -34.60 38.28 -37.31
CA VAL A 6 -33.55 37.26 -37.51
C VAL A 6 -32.28 37.63 -36.71
N ALA A 7 -31.89 38.90 -36.69
CA ALA A 7 -30.74 39.36 -35.89
C ALA A 7 -30.95 39.19 -34.38
N ILE A 8 -32.16 39.43 -33.92
CA ILE A 8 -32.51 39.21 -32.48
C ILE A 8 -32.51 37.73 -32.12
N LEU A 9 -33.02 36.87 -33.00
CA LEU A 9 -32.98 35.41 -32.80
C LEU A 9 -31.55 34.86 -32.81
N LEU A 10 -30.71 35.33 -33.72
CA LEU A 10 -29.29 34.95 -33.74
C LEU A 10 -28.53 35.41 -32.51
N SER A 11 -28.79 36.66 -32.02
CA SER A 11 -28.15 37.16 -30.80
C SER A 11 -28.60 36.42 -29.56
N SER A 12 -29.86 35.97 -29.46
CA SER A 12 -30.34 35.19 -28.32
C SER A 12 -29.78 33.77 -28.34
N ILE A 13 -29.58 33.13 -29.51
CA ILE A 13 -28.94 31.83 -29.63
C ILE A 13 -27.45 31.91 -29.25
N THR A 14 -26.74 32.95 -29.70
CA THR A 14 -25.32 33.13 -29.31
C THR A 14 -25.16 33.42 -27.83
N LEU A 15 -26.08 34.19 -27.22
CA LEU A 15 -26.04 34.43 -25.76
C LEU A 15 -26.35 33.14 -24.96
N GLY A 16 -27.27 32.33 -25.42
CA GLY A 16 -27.58 31.03 -24.83
C GLY A 16 -26.39 30.04 -24.94
N LEU A 17 -25.70 29.99 -26.08
CA LEU A 17 -24.50 29.18 -26.28
C LEU A 17 -23.33 29.66 -25.39
N LEU A 18 -23.16 30.96 -25.26
CA LEU A 18 -22.12 31.55 -24.37
C LEU A 18 -22.40 31.23 -22.91
N GLY A 19 -23.65 31.34 -22.47
CA GLY A 19 -24.10 30.96 -21.11
C GLY A 19 -23.85 29.46 -20.84
N PHE A 20 -24.20 28.59 -21.80
CA PHE A 20 -23.94 27.16 -21.69
C PHE A 20 -22.43 26.81 -21.58
N LEU A 21 -21.59 27.49 -22.38
CA LEU A 21 -20.14 27.34 -22.32
C LEU A 21 -19.57 27.80 -20.98
N ILE A 22 -20.03 28.91 -20.43
CA ILE A 22 -19.59 29.43 -19.13
C ILE A 22 -19.96 28.45 -18.00
N ILE A 23 -21.18 27.90 -18.01
CA ILE A 23 -21.62 26.90 -17.03
C ILE A 23 -20.75 25.64 -17.15
N LYS A 24 -20.44 25.19 -18.36
CA LYS A 24 -19.63 23.98 -18.60
C LYS A 24 -18.17 24.15 -18.20
N ILE A 25 -17.59 25.36 -18.36
CA ILE A 25 -16.23 25.68 -17.90
C ILE A 25 -16.23 25.69 -16.37
N ARG A 26 -17.22 26.31 -15.72
CA ARG A 26 -17.36 26.38 -14.27
C ARG A 26 -17.52 24.99 -13.62
N ASP A 27 -18.26 24.08 -14.25
CA ASP A 27 -18.39 22.67 -13.82
C ASP A 27 -17.07 21.89 -13.96
N LYS A 28 -16.23 22.26 -14.92
CA LYS A 28 -14.90 21.64 -15.11
C LYS A 28 -13.92 22.07 -14.01
N ASP A 29 -13.90 23.38 -13.71
CA ASP A 29 -13.06 23.93 -12.62
C ASP A 29 -13.46 23.35 -11.24
N ILE A 30 -14.75 23.14 -10.97
CA ILE A 30 -15.24 22.51 -9.74
C ILE A 30 -14.79 21.04 -9.64
N LYS A 31 -14.74 20.30 -10.76
CA LYS A 31 -14.27 18.90 -10.76
C LYS A 31 -12.76 18.78 -10.60
N GLU A 32 -11.98 19.68 -11.14
CA GLU A 32 -10.53 19.71 -10.94
C GLU A 32 -10.16 20.10 -9.50
N THR A 33 -10.87 21.07 -8.92
CA THR A 33 -10.69 21.47 -7.51
C THR A 33 -11.08 20.35 -6.56
N SER A 34 -12.17 19.62 -6.81
CA SER A 34 -12.58 18.47 -5.99
C SER A 34 -11.62 17.28 -6.10
N SER A 35 -10.96 17.11 -7.24
CA SER A 35 -9.94 16.07 -7.44
C SER A 35 -8.63 16.41 -6.72
N SER A 36 -8.23 17.68 -6.72
CA SER A 36 -7.07 18.17 -5.97
C SER A 36 -7.29 18.07 -4.46
N GLU A 37 -8.45 18.48 -3.98
CA GLU A 37 -8.85 18.41 -2.57
C GLU A 37 -8.98 16.95 -2.09
N TYR A 38 -9.43 16.03 -2.95
CA TYR A 38 -9.44 14.61 -2.66
C TYR A 38 -8.02 14.02 -2.52
N LEU A 39 -7.08 14.43 -3.38
CA LEU A 39 -5.68 14.00 -3.31
C LEU A 39 -4.97 14.60 -2.10
N GLU A 40 -5.24 15.84 -1.76
CA GLU A 40 -4.70 16.53 -0.58
C GLU A 40 -5.20 15.86 0.71
N ASN A 41 -6.49 15.57 0.82
CA ASN A 41 -7.08 14.80 1.93
C ASN A 41 -6.49 13.37 2.04
N LYS A 42 -6.19 12.72 0.91
CA LYS A 42 -5.53 11.40 0.91
C LYS A 42 -4.08 11.48 1.36
N LEU A 43 -3.35 12.51 0.96
CA LEU A 43 -1.99 12.78 1.42
C LEU A 43 -1.94 13.09 2.92
N ASP A 44 -2.90 13.87 3.42
CA ASP A 44 -3.03 14.15 4.85
C ASP A 44 -3.32 12.90 5.68
N VAL A 45 -4.18 12.00 5.18
CA VAL A 45 -4.44 10.70 5.82
C VAL A 45 -3.16 9.86 5.86
N VAL A 46 -2.45 9.73 4.74
CA VAL A 46 -1.17 8.98 4.68
C VAL A 46 -0.11 9.59 5.60
N THR A 47 -0.01 10.92 5.66
CA THR A 47 0.93 11.62 6.56
C THR A 47 0.56 11.41 8.02
N LYS A 48 -0.73 11.38 8.34
CA LYS A 48 -1.24 11.10 9.69
C LYS A 48 -0.97 9.65 10.09
N ASP A 49 -1.17 8.70 9.17
CA ASP A 49 -0.85 7.28 9.38
C ASP A 49 0.65 7.06 9.61
N ILE A 50 1.53 7.77 8.88
CA ILE A 50 2.99 7.73 9.08
C ILE A 50 3.37 8.28 10.48
N ASN A 51 2.80 9.39 10.90
CA ASN A 51 3.05 9.96 12.23
C ASN A 51 2.50 9.08 13.37
N GLU A 52 1.38 8.39 13.12
CA GLU A 52 0.81 7.43 14.07
C GLU A 52 1.68 6.18 14.21
N ILE A 53 2.31 5.73 13.12
CA ILE A 53 3.33 4.68 13.10
C ILE A 53 4.58 5.08 13.89
N GLU A 54 5.10 6.30 13.74
CA GLU A 54 6.24 6.81 14.53
C GLU A 54 5.93 6.85 16.04
N ASN A 55 4.72 7.27 16.39
CA ASN A 55 4.28 7.29 17.79
C ASN A 55 4.07 5.88 18.36
N GLN A 56 3.57 4.93 17.56
CA GLN A 56 3.42 3.53 17.96
C GLN A 56 4.77 2.85 18.13
N LEU A 57 5.77 3.13 17.32
CA LEU A 57 7.15 2.66 17.51
C LEU A 57 7.76 3.11 18.84
N GLN A 58 7.45 4.33 19.30
CA GLN A 58 7.88 4.80 20.63
C GLN A 58 7.09 4.12 21.76
N SER A 59 5.84 3.75 21.56
CA SER A 59 5.03 3.05 22.57
C SER A 59 5.41 1.58 22.72
N VAL A 60 5.93 0.94 21.67
CA VAL A 60 6.41 -0.46 21.70
C VAL A 60 7.70 -0.62 22.50
N THR A 61 8.57 0.38 22.50
CA THR A 61 9.83 0.32 23.25
C THR A 61 9.65 0.43 24.78
N ALA A 62 8.61 1.08 25.27
CA ALA A 62 8.34 1.22 26.70
C ALA A 62 7.86 -0.09 27.35
N PRO A 63 6.86 -0.83 26.81
CA PRO A 63 6.46 -2.15 27.30
C PRO A 63 7.58 -3.19 27.25
N ILE A 64 8.41 -3.17 26.18
CA ILE A 64 9.56 -4.08 26.06
C ILE A 64 10.59 -3.85 27.16
N ASN A 65 10.83 -2.61 27.56
CA ASN A 65 11.72 -2.29 28.67
C ASN A 65 11.13 -2.68 30.03
N GLU A 66 9.82 -2.57 30.22
CA GLU A 66 9.14 -3.11 31.42
C GLU A 66 9.17 -4.63 31.44
N LEU A 67 8.92 -5.29 30.30
CA LEU A 67 9.05 -6.73 30.16
C LEU A 67 10.46 -7.21 30.53
N ASN A 68 11.50 -6.51 30.09
CA ASN A 68 12.88 -6.80 30.47
C ASN A 68 13.16 -6.66 31.98
N ARG A 69 12.40 -5.83 32.68
CA ARG A 69 12.44 -5.73 34.15
C ARG A 69 11.76 -6.93 34.81
N PHE A 70 10.65 -7.41 34.27
CA PHE A 70 9.94 -8.60 34.79
C PHE A 70 10.70 -9.90 34.48
N LEU A 71 11.39 -10.01 33.33
CA LEU A 71 12.19 -11.17 32.96
C LEU A 71 13.47 -11.35 33.81
N GLY A 72 13.82 -10.37 34.64
CA GLY A 72 14.88 -10.51 35.68
C GLY A 72 14.46 -11.27 36.93
N GLY A 73 13.22 -11.73 37.05
CA GLY A 73 12.66 -12.43 38.20
C GLY A 73 12.09 -13.82 37.86
N ASN A 74 12.23 -14.76 38.81
CA ASN A 74 11.91 -16.19 38.77
C ASN A 74 10.46 -16.54 38.26
N VAL A 75 10.17 -16.50 36.99
CA VAL A 75 8.91 -17.02 36.41
C VAL A 75 9.20 -18.14 35.40
N SER A 76 8.32 -19.14 35.32
CA SER A 76 8.50 -20.34 34.50
C SER A 76 8.78 -19.98 33.01
N THR A 77 9.94 -20.35 32.57
CA THR A 77 10.73 -19.72 31.51
C THR A 77 10.20 -19.88 30.07
N GLY A 78 9.48 -20.97 29.81
CA GLY A 78 8.93 -21.21 28.43
C GLY A 78 7.74 -20.30 28.10
N ARG A 79 6.75 -20.24 28.99
CA ARG A 79 5.52 -19.46 28.81
C ARG A 79 5.75 -17.95 28.70
N LEU A 80 6.84 -17.45 29.28
CA LEU A 80 7.20 -16.04 29.16
C LEU A 80 7.76 -15.69 27.79
N GLY A 81 8.49 -16.63 27.18
CA GLY A 81 9.00 -16.48 25.84
C GLY A 81 7.86 -16.37 24.83
N GLU A 82 6.90 -17.27 24.93
CA GLU A 82 5.69 -17.28 24.09
C GLU A 82 4.86 -16.00 24.30
N TRP A 83 4.57 -15.62 25.55
CA TRP A 83 3.84 -14.40 25.87
C TRP A 83 4.53 -13.12 25.36
N SER A 84 5.86 -13.05 25.47
CA SER A 84 6.65 -11.94 24.94
C SER A 84 6.55 -11.87 23.41
N LEU A 85 6.63 -13.00 22.73
CA LEU A 85 6.45 -13.09 21.27
C LEU A 85 5.04 -12.66 20.85
N GLU A 86 4.02 -13.19 21.54
CA GLU A 86 2.61 -12.85 21.27
C GLU A 86 2.35 -11.36 21.43
N SER A 87 2.89 -10.75 22.49
CA SER A 87 2.73 -9.32 22.75
C SER A 87 3.33 -8.46 21.62
N ILE A 88 4.57 -8.75 21.20
CA ILE A 88 5.27 -7.99 20.17
C ILE A 88 4.56 -8.14 18.81
N VAL A 89 4.20 -9.37 18.44
CA VAL A 89 3.55 -9.64 17.14
C VAL A 89 2.18 -8.99 17.07
N SER A 90 1.35 -9.16 18.12
CA SER A 90 -0.01 -8.59 18.15
C SER A 90 -0.02 -7.07 18.15
N GLU A 91 1.00 -6.43 18.69
CA GLU A 91 1.09 -4.97 18.72
C GLU A 91 1.51 -4.38 17.36
N ILE A 92 2.36 -5.07 16.62
CA ILE A 92 2.96 -4.53 15.40
C ILE A 92 2.20 -4.98 14.14
N MET A 93 1.79 -6.25 14.08
CA MET A 93 1.20 -6.82 12.88
C MET A 93 -0.33 -6.68 12.90
N PRO A 94 -0.95 -6.31 11.76
CA PRO A 94 -2.41 -6.28 11.64
C PRO A 94 -3.02 -7.66 11.85
N GLU A 95 -4.21 -7.69 12.46
CA GLU A 95 -5.00 -8.92 12.57
C GLU A 95 -5.19 -9.60 11.20
N GLY A 96 -5.05 -10.92 11.18
CA GLY A 96 -5.13 -11.73 9.96
C GLY A 96 -3.80 -11.92 9.23
N ASN A 97 -2.73 -11.18 9.60
CA ASN A 97 -1.41 -11.35 9.01
C ASN A 97 -0.46 -12.20 9.88
N PHE A 98 -0.94 -12.79 10.93
CA PHE A 98 -0.18 -13.72 11.77
C PHE A 98 -1.09 -14.76 12.41
N ASN A 99 -0.50 -15.90 12.79
CA ASN A 99 -1.17 -16.96 13.52
C ASN A 99 -0.21 -17.53 14.57
N PHE A 100 -0.67 -17.64 15.80
CA PHE A 100 0.06 -18.33 16.87
C PHE A 100 -0.22 -19.81 16.83
N GLN A 101 0.75 -20.61 17.31
CA GLN A 101 0.67 -22.07 17.36
C GLN A 101 0.21 -22.66 16.02
N HIS A 102 0.85 -22.22 14.93
CA HIS A 102 0.44 -22.53 13.58
C HIS A 102 1.07 -23.84 13.06
N ILE A 103 0.26 -24.71 12.48
CA ILE A 103 0.75 -25.93 11.83
C ILE A 103 1.22 -25.56 10.42
N ILE A 104 2.54 -25.52 10.21
CA ILE A 104 3.12 -25.19 8.89
C ILE A 104 3.07 -26.39 7.95
N ASN A 105 3.37 -27.58 8.47
CA ASN A 105 3.36 -28.81 7.68
C ASN A 105 2.22 -29.74 8.11
N PRO A 106 1.12 -29.84 7.32
CA PRO A 106 -0.01 -30.72 7.67
C PRO A 106 0.33 -32.19 7.76
N ARG A 107 1.46 -32.63 7.16
CA ARG A 107 1.88 -34.03 7.18
C ARG A 107 2.58 -34.43 8.49
N THR A 108 3.42 -33.56 8.99
CA THR A 108 4.19 -33.81 10.24
C THR A 108 3.47 -33.26 11.46
N GLN A 109 2.48 -32.39 11.29
CA GLN A 109 1.77 -31.69 12.38
C GLN A 109 2.71 -30.82 13.24
N ASP A 110 3.87 -30.45 12.68
CA ASP A 110 4.81 -29.57 13.37
C ASP A 110 4.20 -28.17 13.53
N GLN A 111 4.14 -27.70 14.76
CA GLN A 111 3.54 -26.45 15.16
C GLN A 111 4.64 -25.45 15.52
N VAL A 112 4.63 -24.29 14.85
CA VAL A 112 5.53 -23.17 15.17
C VAL A 112 4.83 -22.20 16.13
N ASP A 113 5.58 -21.53 16.99
CA ASP A 113 5.01 -20.62 17.99
C ASP A 113 4.26 -19.46 17.33
N CYS A 114 4.81 -18.89 16.26
CA CYS A 114 4.13 -17.88 15.45
C CYS A 114 4.52 -17.99 13.97
N ALA A 115 3.54 -17.82 13.09
CA ALA A 115 3.73 -17.65 11.66
C ALA A 115 3.21 -16.27 11.22
N VAL A 116 4.08 -15.45 10.64
CA VAL A 116 3.74 -14.11 10.15
C VAL A 116 3.68 -14.13 8.63
N ALA A 117 2.57 -13.67 8.06
CA ALA A 117 2.41 -13.58 6.61
C ALA A 117 3.24 -12.43 6.04
N THR A 118 3.95 -12.69 4.95
CA THR A 118 4.56 -11.67 4.09
C THR A 118 3.52 -11.12 3.12
N ALA A 119 3.83 -10.01 2.51
CA ALA A 119 2.94 -9.35 1.56
C ALA A 119 2.65 -10.18 0.29
N ASP A 120 3.54 -11.09 -0.10
CA ASP A 120 3.39 -12.06 -1.19
C ASP A 120 2.74 -13.39 -0.77
N GLY A 121 2.29 -13.48 0.50
CA GLY A 121 1.52 -14.60 1.02
C GLY A 121 2.34 -15.76 1.56
N LEU A 122 3.68 -15.69 1.60
CA LEU A 122 4.51 -16.66 2.28
C LEU A 122 4.46 -16.45 3.80
N LEU A 123 4.73 -17.51 4.57
CA LEU A 123 4.77 -17.44 6.02
C LEU A 123 6.22 -17.35 6.52
N ILE A 124 6.48 -16.44 7.45
CA ILE A 124 7.74 -16.37 8.21
C ILE A 124 7.54 -17.17 9.48
N PRO A 125 8.18 -18.34 9.66
CA PRO A 125 8.11 -19.10 10.90
C PRO A 125 8.98 -18.44 11.98
N ILE A 126 8.42 -18.26 13.16
CA ILE A 126 9.08 -17.68 14.32
C ILE A 126 8.94 -18.64 15.50
N ASP A 127 10.05 -19.17 15.97
CA ASP A 127 10.10 -20.12 17.09
C ASP A 127 10.82 -19.44 18.27
N SER A 128 10.18 -19.46 19.44
CA SER A 128 10.66 -18.81 20.66
C SER A 128 11.53 -19.75 21.49
N LYS A 129 12.72 -19.31 21.82
CA LYS A 129 13.65 -20.06 22.65
C LYS A 129 14.15 -19.22 23.83
N PHE A 130 14.21 -19.87 24.98
CA PHE A 130 14.68 -19.22 26.20
C PHE A 130 15.70 -20.10 26.94
N TYR A 131 16.98 -19.72 26.87
CA TYR A 131 18.09 -20.46 27.48
C TYR A 131 18.38 -20.00 28.89
N ALA A 132 17.36 -19.84 29.75
CA ALA A 132 17.49 -19.29 31.11
C ALA A 132 18.50 -20.05 31.97
N GLY A 133 18.52 -21.38 31.89
CA GLY A 133 19.44 -22.20 32.64
C GLY A 133 20.92 -21.97 32.29
N LEU A 134 21.23 -21.80 31.01
CA LEU A 134 22.60 -21.47 30.57
C LEU A 134 22.94 -20.02 30.85
N TYR A 135 21.99 -19.11 30.70
CA TYR A 135 22.15 -17.71 31.06
C TYR A 135 22.44 -17.50 32.55
N GLY A 136 21.68 -18.17 33.45
CA GLY A 136 21.93 -18.14 34.90
C GLY A 136 23.32 -18.67 35.24
N LYS A 137 23.70 -19.85 34.74
CA LYS A 137 25.03 -20.42 34.93
C LYS A 137 26.16 -19.50 34.48
N TYR A 138 25.97 -18.76 33.38
CA TYR A 138 26.96 -17.80 32.91
C TYR A 138 27.19 -16.66 33.88
N HIS A 139 26.14 -16.15 34.53
CA HIS A 139 26.23 -15.08 35.52
C HIS A 139 26.78 -15.57 36.86
N GLU A 140 26.53 -16.82 37.22
CA GLU A 140 27.05 -17.43 38.43
C GLU A 140 28.54 -17.84 38.30
N ALA A 141 29.02 -18.00 37.05
CA ALA A 141 30.39 -18.44 36.77
C ALA A 141 31.42 -17.40 37.23
N LYS A 142 32.34 -17.83 38.11
CA LYS A 142 33.39 -16.98 38.73
C LYS A 142 34.63 -16.86 37.85
N THR A 143 34.91 -17.86 37.01
CA THR A 143 36.11 -17.88 36.15
C THR A 143 35.79 -17.62 34.67
N GLN A 144 36.75 -17.04 33.97
CA GLN A 144 36.60 -16.84 32.52
C GLN A 144 36.55 -18.17 31.74
N THR A 145 37.21 -19.21 32.28
CA THR A 145 37.21 -20.57 31.72
C THR A 145 35.77 -21.15 31.77
N ASP A 146 35.09 -21.02 32.91
CA ASP A 146 33.71 -21.50 33.05
C ASP A 146 32.76 -20.75 32.17
N LYS A 147 32.89 -19.41 32.11
CA LYS A 147 32.11 -18.58 31.16
C LYS A 147 32.27 -19.03 29.71
N SER A 148 33.54 -19.26 29.29
CA SER A 148 33.81 -19.73 27.94
C SER A 148 33.26 -21.12 27.65
N LYS A 149 33.19 -22.00 28.63
CA LYS A 149 32.55 -23.33 28.54
C LYS A 149 31.03 -23.19 28.34
N ILE A 150 30.40 -22.32 29.12
CA ILE A 150 28.96 -22.08 29.00
C ILE A 150 28.59 -21.44 27.66
N LEU A 151 29.37 -20.47 27.17
CA LEU A 151 29.18 -19.91 25.85
C LEU A 151 29.25 -20.96 24.70
N ARG A 152 30.17 -21.92 24.83
CA ARG A 152 30.25 -23.05 23.88
C ARG A 152 29.01 -23.94 23.95
N GLN A 153 28.51 -24.21 25.16
CA GLN A 153 27.27 -24.98 25.33
C GLN A 153 26.06 -24.22 24.74
N LEU A 154 26.00 -22.91 24.94
CA LEU A 154 24.97 -22.05 24.37
C LEU A 154 25.04 -22.02 22.82
N LYS A 155 26.26 -21.90 22.26
CA LYS A 155 26.49 -22.01 20.80
C LYS A 155 25.92 -23.32 20.26
N THR A 156 26.27 -24.43 20.89
CA THR A 156 25.78 -25.77 20.41
C THR A 156 24.25 -25.88 20.49
N ALA A 157 23.65 -25.42 21.62
CA ALA A 157 22.20 -25.48 21.77
C ALA A 157 21.49 -24.64 20.69
N ILE A 158 21.95 -23.42 20.43
CA ILE A 158 21.36 -22.53 19.42
C ILE A 158 21.50 -23.12 18.01
N LEU A 159 22.66 -23.69 17.67
CA LEU A 159 22.86 -24.31 16.36
C LEU A 159 21.95 -25.52 16.17
N ASN A 160 21.72 -26.34 17.21
CA ASN A 160 20.79 -27.47 17.14
C ASN A 160 19.34 -26.97 16.98
N ASP A 161 18.91 -25.97 17.75
CA ASP A 161 17.58 -25.38 17.62
C ASP A 161 17.39 -24.73 16.23
N ALA A 162 18.43 -24.06 15.70
CA ALA A 162 18.39 -23.51 14.35
C ALA A 162 18.23 -24.59 13.27
N ASP A 163 18.90 -25.75 13.44
CA ASP A 163 18.70 -26.92 12.57
C ASP A 163 17.27 -27.46 12.65
N ASP A 164 16.75 -27.59 13.84
CA ASP A 164 15.39 -28.08 14.08
C ASP A 164 14.34 -27.16 13.43
N ILE A 165 14.46 -25.85 13.62
CA ILE A 165 13.58 -24.84 13.02
C ILE A 165 13.65 -24.93 11.50
N ALA A 166 14.87 -24.97 10.92
CA ALA A 166 15.05 -25.05 9.48
C ALA A 166 14.40 -26.30 8.88
N ASN A 167 14.63 -27.46 9.50
CA ASN A 167 14.11 -28.73 8.98
C ASN A 167 12.60 -28.87 9.14
N LYS A 168 12.00 -28.30 10.19
CA LYS A 168 10.56 -28.44 10.46
C LYS A 168 9.73 -27.38 9.74
N TYR A 169 10.22 -26.16 9.66
CA TYR A 169 9.38 -25.01 9.31
C TYR A 169 9.74 -24.30 8.01
N ILE A 170 10.92 -24.52 7.40
CA ILE A 170 11.24 -23.94 6.11
C ILE A 170 10.75 -24.88 4.99
N LEU A 171 9.62 -24.54 4.39
CA LEU A 171 8.96 -25.34 3.36
C LEU A 171 8.81 -24.54 2.07
N GLN A 172 9.26 -25.12 0.96
CA GLN A 172 9.15 -24.49 -0.35
C GLN A 172 7.69 -24.13 -0.70
N ASN A 173 7.47 -22.96 -1.23
CA ASN A 173 6.17 -22.39 -1.63
C ASN A 173 5.15 -22.19 -0.48
N THR A 174 5.53 -22.44 0.76
CA THR A 174 4.66 -22.21 1.93
C THR A 174 5.26 -21.18 2.85
N THR A 175 6.56 -21.28 3.11
CA THR A 175 7.27 -20.34 3.97
C THR A 175 8.32 -19.55 3.19
N THR A 176 8.85 -18.50 3.80
CA THR A 176 10.08 -17.86 3.36
C THR A 176 11.23 -18.89 3.35
N ASP A 177 12.30 -18.58 2.64
CA ASP A 177 13.53 -19.39 2.61
C ASP A 177 14.41 -19.20 3.87
N TYR A 178 13.86 -18.57 4.89
CA TYR A 178 14.44 -18.37 6.21
C TYR A 178 13.37 -18.46 7.29
N GLY A 179 13.81 -18.76 8.51
CA GLY A 179 12.99 -18.71 9.73
C GLY A 179 13.64 -17.82 10.81
N ILE A 180 12.92 -17.58 11.88
CA ILE A 180 13.38 -16.76 13.01
C ILE A 180 13.46 -17.61 14.27
N LEU A 181 14.63 -17.60 14.91
CA LEU A 181 14.82 -18.04 16.28
C LEU A 181 14.71 -16.80 17.16
N TYR A 182 13.59 -16.68 17.89
CA TYR A 182 13.33 -15.56 18.77
C TYR A 182 13.86 -15.82 20.18
N LEU A 183 14.63 -14.88 20.68
CA LEU A 183 15.16 -14.88 22.04
C LEU A 183 14.35 -13.91 22.90
N ALA A 184 13.58 -14.42 23.85
CA ALA A 184 12.68 -13.61 24.67
C ALA A 184 13.39 -12.67 25.68
N SER A 185 14.66 -12.37 25.49
CA SER A 185 15.43 -11.48 26.36
C SER A 185 16.54 -10.75 25.61
N GLU A 186 16.58 -9.43 25.68
CA GLU A 186 17.67 -8.64 25.13
C GLU A 186 19.01 -8.95 25.76
N LYS A 187 19.03 -9.19 27.07
CA LYS A 187 20.27 -9.57 27.77
C LYS A 187 20.85 -10.89 27.27
N LEU A 188 20.00 -11.85 26.94
CA LEU A 188 20.39 -13.10 26.29
C LEU A 188 20.85 -12.85 24.83
N ASN A 189 20.16 -12.00 24.12
CA ASN A 189 20.50 -11.58 22.79
C ASN A 189 21.87 -10.88 22.71
N ASP A 190 22.19 -10.02 23.68
CA ASP A 190 23.50 -9.38 23.84
C ASP A 190 24.60 -10.40 24.18
N LEU A 191 24.31 -11.37 25.07
CA LEU A 191 25.24 -12.43 25.41
C LEU A 191 25.61 -13.28 24.21
N ILE A 192 24.62 -13.63 23.36
CA ILE A 192 24.82 -14.37 22.15
C ILE A 192 25.66 -13.57 21.13
N GLY A 193 25.53 -12.24 21.13
CA GLY A 193 26.36 -11.35 20.30
C GLY A 193 27.87 -11.47 20.58
N GLN A 194 28.25 -11.99 21.76
CA GLN A 194 29.67 -12.25 22.11
C GLN A 194 30.21 -13.58 21.56
N ILE A 195 29.34 -14.45 21.02
CA ILE A 195 29.74 -15.72 20.42
C ILE A 195 30.12 -15.50 18.96
N GLU A 196 31.41 -15.67 18.68
CA GLU A 196 31.98 -15.42 17.36
C GLU A 196 31.26 -16.25 16.28
N ASN A 197 30.89 -15.57 15.19
CA ASN A 197 30.27 -16.10 13.97
C ASN A 197 28.90 -16.81 14.17
N LEU A 198 28.35 -16.91 15.40
CA LEU A 198 27.13 -17.68 15.63
C LEU A 198 25.94 -17.20 14.76
N ARG A 199 25.67 -15.90 14.71
CA ARG A 199 24.58 -15.33 13.90
C ARG A 199 24.79 -15.57 12.42
N GLN A 200 26.05 -15.42 11.97
CA GLN A 200 26.42 -15.65 10.59
C GLN A 200 26.30 -17.14 10.21
N ASP A 201 26.72 -18.04 11.09
CA ASP A 201 26.61 -19.50 10.88
C ASP A 201 25.13 -19.91 10.80
N CYS A 202 24.27 -19.43 11.71
CA CYS A 202 22.84 -19.71 11.67
C CYS A 202 22.20 -19.18 10.37
N LEU A 203 22.51 -17.97 9.94
CA LEU A 203 21.94 -17.39 8.74
C LEU A 203 22.45 -18.05 7.46
N SER A 204 23.78 -18.19 7.31
CA SER A 204 24.38 -18.68 6.07
C SER A 204 24.18 -20.16 5.84
N GLN A 205 24.23 -20.98 6.90
CA GLN A 205 24.19 -22.44 6.81
C GLN A 205 22.79 -23.00 7.04
N LYS A 206 21.98 -22.33 7.88
CA LYS A 206 20.65 -22.82 8.32
C LYS A 206 19.49 -21.96 7.85
N ARG A 207 19.77 -20.77 7.32
CA ARG A 207 18.73 -19.79 6.96
C ARG A 207 17.90 -19.34 8.17
N ILE A 208 18.51 -19.29 9.35
CA ILE A 208 17.84 -18.86 10.58
C ILE A 208 18.39 -17.52 11.07
N LEU A 209 17.50 -16.56 11.22
CA LEU A 209 17.77 -15.25 11.82
C LEU A 209 17.57 -15.34 13.32
N ILE A 210 18.57 -14.99 14.11
CA ILE A 210 18.44 -14.87 15.56
C ILE A 210 18.01 -13.45 15.90
N GLN A 211 16.83 -13.28 16.52
CA GLN A 211 16.26 -11.99 16.87
C GLN A 211 15.95 -11.89 18.36
N GLY A 212 16.30 -10.75 18.98
CA GLY A 212 15.78 -10.36 20.29
C GLY A 212 14.51 -9.52 20.16
N PRO A 213 13.90 -9.09 21.29
CA PRO A 213 12.67 -8.31 21.28
C PRO A 213 12.74 -7.05 20.40
N ASN A 214 13.75 -6.22 20.56
CA ASN A 214 13.88 -4.96 19.80
C ASN A 214 14.14 -5.21 18.32
N THR A 215 14.97 -6.19 17.98
CA THR A 215 15.28 -6.50 16.58
C THR A 215 14.14 -7.20 15.88
N LEU A 216 13.36 -8.04 16.59
CA LEU A 216 12.14 -8.62 16.07
C LEU A 216 11.08 -7.55 15.80
N ALA A 217 10.89 -6.60 16.72
CA ALA A 217 9.96 -5.49 16.56
C ALA A 217 10.27 -4.68 15.28
N ALA A 218 11.54 -4.27 15.10
CA ALA A 218 11.97 -3.54 13.90
C ALA A 218 11.81 -4.35 12.61
N PHE A 219 12.06 -5.67 12.67
CA PHE A 219 11.87 -6.56 11.54
C PHE A 219 10.38 -6.68 11.16
N LEU A 220 9.50 -6.90 12.15
CA LEU A 220 8.06 -7.00 11.93
C LEU A 220 7.46 -5.71 11.37
N ASP A 221 7.94 -4.55 11.83
CA ASP A 221 7.53 -3.26 11.27
C ASP A 221 7.91 -3.15 9.79
N THR A 222 9.10 -3.63 9.40
CA THR A 222 9.51 -3.70 7.99
C THR A 222 8.58 -4.61 7.16
N VAL A 223 8.17 -5.77 7.71
CA VAL A 223 7.21 -6.68 7.07
C VAL A 223 5.85 -6.01 6.91
N ARG A 224 5.37 -5.33 7.95
CA ARG A 224 4.12 -4.56 7.94
C ARG A 224 4.15 -3.46 6.86
N MET A 225 5.25 -2.73 6.75
CA MET A 225 5.44 -1.73 5.68
C MET A 225 5.37 -2.38 4.30
N GLY A 226 5.93 -3.59 4.12
CA GLY A 226 5.81 -4.36 2.88
C GLY A 226 4.36 -4.59 2.46
N HIS A 227 3.49 -4.98 3.37
CA HIS A 227 2.04 -5.10 3.13
C HIS A 227 1.42 -3.77 2.69
N HIS A 228 1.80 -2.68 3.32
CA HIS A 228 1.29 -1.35 2.98
C HIS A 228 1.70 -0.93 1.56
N TYR A 229 2.97 -1.15 1.17
CA TYR A 229 3.47 -0.83 -0.17
C TYR A 229 2.80 -1.63 -1.27
N LEU A 230 2.53 -2.93 -1.07
CA LEU A 230 1.81 -3.73 -2.06
C LEU A 230 0.37 -3.23 -2.24
N LYS A 231 -0.32 -2.91 -1.17
CA LYS A 231 -1.67 -2.35 -1.22
C LYS A 231 -1.73 -0.99 -1.94
N LEU A 232 -0.70 -0.16 -1.77
CA LEU A 232 -0.54 1.09 -2.51
C LEU A 232 -0.30 0.84 -4.01
N ASN A 233 0.54 -0.12 -4.37
CA ASN A 233 0.80 -0.47 -5.77
C ASN A 233 -0.44 -1.02 -6.49
N GLU A 234 -1.24 -1.86 -5.84
CA GLU A 234 -2.53 -2.31 -6.37
C GLU A 234 -3.48 -1.13 -6.60
N THR A 235 -3.56 -0.22 -5.64
CA THR A 235 -4.38 1.00 -5.77
C THR A 235 -3.88 1.90 -6.89
N ALA A 236 -2.58 2.08 -7.06
CA ALA A 236 -1.99 2.84 -8.16
C ALA A 236 -2.30 2.21 -9.53
N GLY A 237 -2.30 0.89 -9.63
CA GLY A 237 -2.73 0.16 -10.83
C GLY A 237 -4.18 0.43 -11.20
N LEU A 238 -5.09 0.42 -10.21
CA LEU A 238 -6.51 0.76 -10.42
C LEU A 238 -6.69 2.22 -10.86
N VAL A 239 -5.97 3.15 -10.25
CA VAL A 239 -5.99 4.57 -10.66
C VAL A 239 -5.50 4.74 -12.11
N ALA A 240 -4.41 4.08 -12.48
CA ALA A 240 -3.90 4.12 -13.86
C ALA A 240 -4.91 3.57 -14.88
N GLU A 241 -5.65 2.51 -14.54
CA GLU A 241 -6.73 1.96 -15.38
C GLU A 241 -7.90 2.94 -15.53
N VAL A 242 -8.32 3.59 -14.45
CA VAL A 242 -9.38 4.62 -14.48
C VAL A 242 -8.96 5.80 -15.34
N VAL A 243 -7.72 6.30 -15.19
CA VAL A 243 -7.17 7.39 -16.01
C VAL A 243 -7.15 7.01 -17.49
N ARG A 244 -6.77 5.77 -17.82
CA ARG A 244 -6.80 5.27 -19.20
C ARG A 244 -8.22 5.26 -19.76
N LYS A 245 -9.22 4.75 -19.02
CA LYS A 245 -10.64 4.76 -19.43
C LYS A 245 -11.16 6.20 -19.67
N ILE A 246 -10.81 7.12 -18.79
CA ILE A 246 -11.14 8.54 -18.95
C ILE A 246 -10.53 9.10 -20.25
N LYS A 247 -9.25 8.84 -20.51
CA LYS A 247 -8.56 9.28 -21.72
C LYS A 247 -9.22 8.74 -23.00
N ASP A 248 -9.67 7.49 -22.99
CA ASP A 248 -10.36 6.88 -24.14
C ASP A 248 -11.75 7.52 -24.35
N GLN A 249 -12.47 7.86 -23.29
CA GLN A 249 -13.73 8.61 -23.39
C GLN A 249 -13.53 10.04 -23.91
N PHE A 250 -12.46 10.73 -23.52
CA PHE A 250 -12.12 12.03 -24.08
C PHE A 250 -11.87 11.96 -25.58
N LYS A 251 -11.14 10.95 -26.07
CA LYS A 251 -10.96 10.77 -27.53
C LYS A 251 -12.26 10.56 -28.29
N GLN A 252 -13.21 9.80 -27.70
CA GLN A 252 -14.53 9.60 -28.30
C GLN A 252 -15.34 10.91 -28.29
N PHE A 253 -15.23 11.69 -27.25
CA PHE A 253 -15.87 13.00 -27.16
C PHE A 253 -15.32 13.98 -28.21
N ASP A 254 -13.98 14.05 -28.38
CA ASP A 254 -13.34 14.88 -29.42
C ASP A 254 -13.83 14.50 -30.81
N ALA A 255 -13.85 13.20 -31.13
CA ALA A 255 -14.36 12.72 -32.43
C ALA A 255 -15.86 13.04 -32.64
N SER A 256 -16.66 13.02 -31.60
CA SER A 256 -18.07 13.39 -31.64
C SER A 256 -18.26 14.89 -31.84
N THR A 257 -17.43 15.70 -31.17
CA THR A 257 -17.43 17.17 -31.32
C THR A 257 -17.03 17.58 -32.72
N GLU A 258 -16.04 16.95 -33.32
CA GLU A 258 -15.60 17.20 -34.69
C GLU A 258 -16.71 16.89 -35.71
N LYS A 259 -17.46 15.79 -35.52
CA LYS A 259 -18.63 15.45 -36.32
C LYS A 259 -19.75 16.50 -36.21
N VAL A 260 -20.00 17.03 -35.02
CA VAL A 260 -20.98 18.08 -34.78
C VAL A 260 -20.56 19.38 -35.50
N LEU A 261 -19.29 19.78 -35.39
CA LEU A 261 -18.74 20.96 -36.07
C LEU A 261 -18.88 20.83 -37.57
N THR A 262 -18.55 19.67 -38.15
CA THR A 262 -18.70 19.42 -39.60
C THR A 262 -20.16 19.52 -40.07
N LYS A 263 -21.11 18.99 -39.26
CA LYS A 263 -22.55 19.12 -39.57
C LYS A 263 -23.03 20.57 -39.48
N LEU A 264 -22.58 21.31 -38.47
CA LEU A 264 -22.90 22.74 -38.35
C LEU A 264 -22.38 23.53 -39.55
N ASP A 265 -21.15 23.30 -39.99
CA ASP A 265 -20.57 23.97 -41.16
C ASP A 265 -21.35 23.66 -42.44
N SER A 266 -21.79 22.42 -42.61
CA SER A 266 -22.67 22.01 -43.73
C SER A 266 -24.01 22.72 -43.68
N SER A 267 -24.64 22.81 -42.50
CA SER A 267 -25.91 23.51 -42.31
C SER A 267 -25.81 25.01 -42.58
N VAL A 268 -24.71 25.65 -42.16
CA VAL A 268 -24.42 27.06 -42.44
C VAL A 268 -24.30 27.28 -43.96
N LYS A 269 -23.64 26.40 -44.71
CA LYS A 269 -23.56 26.45 -46.18
C LYS A 269 -24.91 26.31 -46.83
N GLU A 270 -25.75 25.38 -46.38
CA GLU A 270 -27.13 25.23 -46.89
C GLU A 270 -27.97 26.46 -46.66
N VAL A 271 -27.93 27.09 -45.49
CA VAL A 271 -28.62 28.35 -45.20
C VAL A 271 -28.11 29.47 -46.09
N SER A 272 -26.82 29.58 -46.35
CA SER A 272 -26.24 30.57 -47.27
C SER A 272 -26.71 30.37 -48.70
N ASN A 273 -26.80 29.11 -49.14
CA ASN A 273 -27.33 28.79 -50.47
C ASN A 273 -28.84 29.14 -50.61
N MET A 274 -29.63 28.88 -49.56
CA MET A 274 -31.05 29.31 -49.53
C MET A 274 -31.17 30.84 -49.59
N GLN A 275 -30.35 31.56 -48.86
CA GLN A 275 -30.31 33.04 -48.89
C GLN A 275 -30.01 33.54 -50.30
N THR A 276 -29.08 32.91 -51.01
CA THR A 276 -28.70 33.25 -52.37
C THR A 276 -29.90 33.01 -53.34
N ARG A 277 -30.59 31.88 -53.18
CA ARG A 277 -31.81 31.58 -54.02
C ARG A 277 -32.94 32.56 -53.74
N ILE A 278 -33.17 32.95 -52.49
CA ILE A 278 -34.17 33.95 -52.10
C ILE A 278 -33.84 35.30 -52.77
N ASN A 279 -32.58 35.70 -52.73
CA ASN A 279 -32.14 36.95 -53.37
C ASN A 279 -32.33 36.93 -54.95
N VAL A 280 -32.09 35.78 -55.55
CA VAL A 280 -32.34 35.60 -56.99
C VAL A 280 -33.84 35.70 -57.34
N LEU A 281 -34.67 34.98 -56.58
CA LEU A 281 -36.14 35.02 -56.75
C LEU A 281 -36.69 36.44 -56.52
N GLY A 282 -36.19 37.19 -55.54
CA GLY A 282 -36.54 38.56 -55.27
C GLY A 282 -36.27 39.45 -56.51
N ARG A 283 -35.08 39.32 -57.12
CA ARG A 283 -34.75 40.09 -58.35
C ARG A 283 -35.61 39.69 -59.53
N GLU A 284 -35.98 38.43 -59.68
CA GLU A 284 -36.87 37.99 -60.78
C GLU A 284 -38.30 38.51 -60.56
N LEU A 285 -38.78 38.55 -59.30
CA LEU A 285 -40.09 39.15 -58.98
C LEU A 285 -40.11 40.66 -59.26
N ASP A 286 -39.06 41.40 -58.86
CA ASP A 286 -38.95 42.82 -59.15
C ASP A 286 -38.97 43.14 -60.68
N LYS A 287 -38.21 42.35 -61.47
CA LYS A 287 -38.22 42.43 -62.90
C LYS A 287 -39.59 42.11 -63.56
N GLY A 288 -40.30 41.15 -62.90
CA GLY A 288 -41.68 40.79 -63.36
C GLY A 288 -42.69 41.93 -63.04
N ALA A 289 -42.56 42.58 -61.91
CA ALA A 289 -43.39 43.71 -61.53
C ALA A 289 -43.16 44.90 -62.44
N GLU A 290 -41.90 45.24 -62.75
CA GLU A 290 -41.54 46.34 -63.66
C GLU A 290 -42.20 46.08 -65.05
N LYS A 291 -42.25 44.89 -65.61
CA LYS A 291 -42.89 44.57 -66.88
C LYS A 291 -44.40 44.63 -66.89
N LEU A 292 -45.02 44.56 -65.65
CA LEU A 292 -46.50 44.69 -65.53
C LEU A 292 -46.93 46.15 -65.42
N ASP A 293 -46.05 47.05 -64.93
CA ASP A 293 -46.30 48.48 -64.84
C ASP A 293 -46.12 49.20 -66.20
N ASP A 294 -45.46 48.57 -67.13
CA ASP A 294 -45.25 49.05 -68.54
C ASP A 294 -46.36 48.67 -69.54
N VAL A 295 -47.44 48.00 -69.08
CA VAL A 295 -48.63 47.64 -69.91
C VAL A 295 -49.86 48.43 -69.46
#